data_6127d9cced61606286ab4d404e0d380e
#
_entry.id   6127d9cced61606286ab4d404e0d380e
#
_cell.length_a   1.000
_cell.length_b   1.000
_cell.length_c   1.000
_cell.angle_alpha   90.00
_cell.angle_beta   90.00
_cell.angle_gamma   90.00
#
_symmetry.space_group_name_H-M   'P 1'
#
loop_
_entity.id
_entity.type
_entity.pdbx_description
1 polymer ?
#
loop_
_entity_poly.entity_id
_entity_poly.type
_entity_poly.pdbx_seq_one_letter_code
_entity_poly.pdbx_strand_id
1 'polypeptide(L)'
;MRSDNHELSSTRILMLGIICCIVVANIYFNQSVLNLIAGSFPNEWGAVSLIPMVTQVGYAVGLFFLIPLGDYIERQRLILRQAQVLFLAMIGMMLSPTATVLVFFSFLTGMAATVAQQIVPLAASLSRTSARGKTVGTVMSGVLAGILAGRAIGGLIGQYFGWRGVFLSGAIMTLLAIFFILRILPTQSLSTPKFNYLAVLRSLGLLWKNEPQVRGATLTQAMLFASFSVLWTVLPFWLAYRYDYGAGITGALAALGLIGILCAPLAGSFSDRQGPFRMVVFGVILMLLAWTVFWRWNSIVGMVVGILLLDAGEQCVLIANQHTIYSLRPDARNRLNTLFMCVMFIG
;
A
#
# COMPACT_ATOMS: atom_id res chain seq x y z
N MET A 1 33.28 -25.94 -3.65
CA MET A 1 31.80 -25.96 -3.58
C MET A 1 31.39 -25.79 -2.14
N ARG A 2 31.23 -24.54 -1.69
CA ARG A 2 30.57 -24.18 -0.43
C ARG A 2 29.23 -23.54 -0.84
N SER A 3 28.16 -24.31 -0.80
CA SER A 3 26.80 -23.77 -0.81
C SER A 3 26.57 -23.16 0.58
N ASP A 4 26.99 -21.91 0.77
CA ASP A 4 26.57 -21.13 1.92
C ASP A 4 25.06 -20.99 1.84
N ASN A 5 24.39 -21.86 2.58
CA ASN A 5 22.95 -21.82 2.84
C ASN A 5 22.61 -20.51 3.59
N HIS A 6 22.45 -19.40 2.87
CA HIS A 6 21.88 -18.16 3.41
C HIS A 6 20.35 -18.30 3.53
N GLU A 7 19.91 -19.34 4.25
CA GLU A 7 18.52 -19.45 4.59
C GLU A 7 18.12 -18.36 5.58
N LEU A 8 16.98 -17.72 5.30
CA LEU A 8 16.44 -16.73 6.21
C LEU A 8 15.96 -17.43 7.49
N SER A 9 16.51 -17.05 8.63
CA SER A 9 15.98 -17.46 9.93
C SER A 9 14.58 -16.83 10.14
N SER A 10 13.75 -17.45 10.98
CA SER A 10 12.42 -16.93 11.33
C SER A 10 12.49 -15.48 11.85
N THR A 11 13.54 -15.13 12.59
CA THR A 11 13.78 -13.77 13.07
C THR A 11 14.02 -12.79 11.91
N ARG A 12 14.81 -13.17 10.90
CA ARG A 12 15.05 -12.32 9.72
C ARG A 12 13.76 -12.12 8.90
N ILE A 13 12.93 -13.16 8.77
CA ILE A 13 11.63 -13.07 8.08
C ILE A 13 10.70 -12.11 8.82
N LEU A 14 10.62 -12.19 10.15
CA LEU A 14 9.84 -11.27 10.96
C LEU A 14 10.34 -9.82 10.81
N MET A 15 11.65 -9.61 10.85
CA MET A 15 12.25 -8.29 10.66
C MET A 15 11.94 -7.72 9.26
N LEU A 16 11.93 -8.54 8.19
CA LEU A 16 11.48 -8.11 6.87
C LEU A 16 10.01 -7.69 6.87
N GLY A 17 9.16 -8.40 7.62
CA GLY A 17 7.77 -8.00 7.83
C GLY A 17 7.66 -6.65 8.56
N ILE A 18 8.47 -6.41 9.59
CA ILE A 18 8.50 -5.13 10.31
C ILE A 18 8.98 -3.99 9.39
N ILE A 19 10.01 -4.23 8.57
CA ILE A 19 10.48 -3.23 7.57
C ILE A 19 9.35 -2.89 6.61
N CYS A 20 8.63 -3.90 6.08
CA CYS A 20 7.47 -3.67 5.21
C CYS A 20 6.38 -2.89 5.93
N CYS A 21 6.09 -3.19 7.19
CA CYS A 21 5.14 -2.47 8.02
C CYS A 21 5.51 -0.97 8.12
N ILE A 22 6.74 -0.66 8.47
CA ILE A 22 7.24 0.71 8.59
C ILE A 22 7.12 1.46 7.26
N VAL A 23 7.62 0.86 6.18
CA VAL A 23 7.65 1.52 4.85
C VAL A 23 6.24 1.79 4.34
N VAL A 24 5.32 0.83 4.51
CA VAL A 24 3.94 0.98 4.07
C VAL A 24 3.17 1.96 4.94
N ALA A 25 3.42 1.99 6.26
CA ALA A 25 2.79 2.96 7.16
C ALA A 25 3.02 4.41 6.72
N ASN A 26 4.19 4.74 6.18
CA ASN A 26 4.51 6.08 5.68
C ASN A 26 3.60 6.57 4.55
N ILE A 27 3.04 5.65 3.75
CA ILE A 27 2.08 6.00 2.68
C ILE A 27 0.77 6.53 3.26
N TYR A 28 0.35 5.98 4.41
CA TYR A 28 -0.97 6.19 5.00
C TYR A 28 -0.99 7.22 6.13
N PHE A 29 0.16 7.71 6.59
CA PHE A 29 0.26 8.72 7.64
C PHE A 29 -0.51 10.01 7.31
N ASN A 30 -0.43 10.46 6.06
CA ASN A 30 -1.07 11.68 5.62
C ASN A 30 -2.60 11.64 5.75
N GLN A 31 -3.23 10.46 5.55
CA GLN A 31 -4.69 10.32 5.56
C GLN A 31 -5.31 10.66 6.91
N SER A 32 -4.67 10.31 8.03
CA SER A 32 -5.20 10.58 9.37
C SER A 32 -5.02 12.02 9.84
N VAL A 33 -4.07 12.76 9.27
CA VAL A 33 -3.72 14.12 9.71
C VAL A 33 -4.03 15.20 8.70
N LEU A 34 -4.80 14.87 7.67
CA LEU A 34 -5.07 15.76 6.55
C LEU A 34 -5.78 17.06 6.98
N ASN A 35 -6.69 16.97 7.96
CA ASN A 35 -7.36 18.13 8.56
C ASN A 35 -6.38 19.03 9.33
N LEU A 36 -5.38 18.46 10.03
CA LEU A 36 -4.36 19.24 10.72
C LEU A 36 -3.44 19.98 9.74
N ILE A 37 -3.11 19.32 8.61
CA ILE A 37 -2.35 19.94 7.52
C ILE A 37 -3.15 21.10 6.93
N ALA A 38 -4.45 20.91 6.66
CA ALA A 38 -5.34 21.95 6.14
C ALA A 38 -5.44 23.15 7.07
N GLY A 39 -5.50 22.93 8.37
CA GLY A 39 -5.47 24.01 9.36
C GLY A 39 -4.17 24.83 9.35
N SER A 40 -3.05 24.22 8.94
CA SER A 40 -1.75 24.91 8.80
C SER A 40 -1.61 25.69 7.48
N PHE A 41 -2.38 25.33 6.45
CA PHE A 41 -2.33 25.95 5.12
C PHE A 41 -3.74 26.36 4.63
N PRO A 42 -4.42 27.30 5.32
CA PRO A 42 -5.82 27.64 5.04
C PRO A 42 -6.07 28.18 3.63
N ASN A 43 -5.06 28.76 2.99
CA ASN A 43 -5.17 29.30 1.63
C ASN A 43 -4.78 28.31 0.53
N GLU A 44 -4.34 27.09 0.87
CA GLU A 44 -3.84 26.08 -0.09
C GLU A 44 -4.69 24.80 -0.07
N TRP A 45 -5.99 24.89 0.19
CA TRP A 45 -6.90 23.75 0.27
C TRP A 45 -6.82 22.79 -0.91
N GLY A 46 -6.70 23.37 -2.13
CA GLY A 46 -6.56 22.58 -3.35
C GLY A 46 -5.31 21.68 -3.32
N ALA A 47 -4.18 22.20 -2.86
CA ALA A 47 -2.94 21.42 -2.74
C ALA A 47 -3.05 20.36 -1.64
N VAL A 48 -3.63 20.71 -0.48
CA VAL A 48 -3.80 19.78 0.65
C VAL A 48 -4.66 18.58 0.26
N SER A 49 -5.76 18.80 -0.45
CA SER A 49 -6.65 17.71 -0.88
C SER A 49 -5.99 16.73 -1.87
N LEU A 50 -4.96 17.16 -2.59
CA LEU A 50 -4.21 16.33 -3.52
C LEU A 50 -3.17 15.41 -2.85
N ILE A 51 -2.81 15.65 -1.59
CA ILE A 51 -1.73 14.91 -0.89
C ILE A 51 -1.95 13.38 -0.93
N PRO A 52 -3.11 12.83 -0.54
CA PRO A 52 -3.32 11.38 -0.58
C PRO A 52 -3.26 10.83 -2.00
N MET A 53 -3.91 11.50 -2.96
CA MET A 53 -3.93 11.10 -4.37
C MET A 53 -2.52 11.09 -4.95
N VAL A 54 -1.73 12.15 -4.75
CA VAL A 54 -0.37 12.27 -5.29
C VAL A 54 0.56 11.23 -4.66
N THR A 55 0.38 10.90 -3.38
CA THR A 55 1.11 9.79 -2.74
C THR A 55 0.83 8.46 -3.44
N GLN A 56 -0.42 8.17 -3.78
CA GLN A 56 -0.80 6.93 -4.46
C GLN A 56 -0.32 6.88 -5.91
N VAL A 57 -0.41 8.01 -6.63
CA VAL A 57 0.18 8.15 -7.98
C VAL A 57 1.69 7.92 -7.92
N GLY A 58 2.38 8.50 -6.94
CA GLY A 58 3.80 8.25 -6.70
C GLY A 58 4.09 6.75 -6.50
N TYR A 59 3.26 6.07 -5.70
CA TYR A 59 3.39 4.63 -5.48
C TYR A 59 3.19 3.83 -6.78
N ALA A 60 2.19 4.17 -7.59
CA ALA A 60 1.97 3.53 -8.90
C ALA A 60 3.16 3.74 -9.85
N VAL A 61 3.71 4.96 -9.91
CA VAL A 61 4.92 5.27 -10.69
C VAL A 61 6.12 4.45 -10.19
N GLY A 62 6.29 4.34 -8.87
CA GLY A 62 7.32 3.51 -8.26
C GLY A 62 7.17 2.03 -8.61
N LEU A 63 5.94 1.48 -8.57
CA LEU A 63 5.65 0.12 -8.98
C LEU A 63 6.02 -0.12 -10.45
N PHE A 64 5.66 0.80 -11.33
CA PHE A 64 5.89 0.66 -12.76
C PHE A 64 7.36 0.72 -13.14
N PHE A 65 8.12 1.64 -12.55
CA PHE A 65 9.51 1.87 -12.92
C PHE A 65 10.53 1.17 -12.02
N LEU A 66 10.31 1.13 -10.70
CA LEU A 66 11.34 0.66 -9.76
C LEU A 66 11.28 -0.85 -9.51
N ILE A 67 10.11 -1.50 -9.65
CA ILE A 67 10.05 -2.96 -9.47
C ILE A 67 10.79 -3.70 -10.58
N PRO A 68 10.59 -3.41 -11.88
CA PRO A 68 11.38 -4.04 -12.93
C PRO A 68 12.87 -3.74 -12.83
N LEU A 69 13.25 -2.59 -12.27
CA LEU A 69 14.64 -2.21 -12.07
C LEU A 69 15.38 -3.14 -11.10
N GLY A 70 14.66 -3.80 -10.19
CA GLY A 70 15.21 -4.81 -9.27
C GLY A 70 15.75 -6.08 -9.94
N ASP A 71 15.46 -6.29 -11.23
CA ASP A 71 16.06 -7.39 -12.01
C ASP A 71 17.39 -6.97 -12.68
N TYR A 72 17.72 -5.67 -12.68
CA TYR A 72 18.94 -5.09 -13.31
C TYR A 72 19.94 -4.54 -12.31
N ILE A 73 19.46 -4.08 -11.17
CA ILE A 73 20.29 -3.54 -10.10
C ILE A 73 20.24 -4.54 -8.94
N GLU A 74 21.36 -4.63 -8.23
CA GLU A 74 21.42 -5.40 -7.00
C GLU A 74 20.27 -5.00 -6.06
N ARG A 75 19.39 -5.96 -5.74
CA ARG A 75 18.13 -5.70 -5.01
C ARG A 75 18.37 -5.02 -3.68
N GLN A 76 19.40 -5.42 -2.93
CA GLN A 76 19.72 -4.77 -1.67
C GLN A 76 20.05 -3.27 -1.87
N ARG A 77 20.86 -2.93 -2.88
CA ARG A 77 21.22 -1.54 -3.18
C ARG A 77 20.01 -0.72 -3.60
N LEU A 78 19.14 -1.31 -4.41
CA LEU A 78 17.91 -0.64 -4.86
C LEU A 78 16.97 -0.37 -3.68
N ILE A 79 16.70 -1.37 -2.84
CA ILE A 79 15.89 -1.28 -1.62
C ILE A 79 16.48 -0.21 -0.68
N LEU A 80 17.81 -0.22 -0.48
CA LEU A 80 18.47 0.75 0.38
C LEU A 80 18.35 2.18 -0.14
N ARG A 81 18.58 2.41 -1.43
CA ARG A 81 18.44 3.74 -2.05
C ARG A 81 17.00 4.26 -1.96
N GLN A 82 16.02 3.40 -2.21
CA GLN A 82 14.63 3.78 -2.04
C GLN A 82 14.27 4.12 -0.59
N ALA A 83 14.76 3.33 0.39
CA ALA A 83 14.55 3.63 1.81
C ALA A 83 15.23 4.96 2.21
N GLN A 84 16.40 5.29 1.64
CA GLN A 84 17.05 6.60 1.84
C GLN A 84 16.23 7.74 1.24
N VAL A 85 15.69 7.57 0.02
CA VAL A 85 14.78 8.57 -0.58
C VAL A 85 13.53 8.73 0.26
N LEU A 86 12.95 7.63 0.79
CA LEU A 86 11.80 7.68 1.68
C LEU A 86 12.10 8.47 2.96
N PHE A 87 13.25 8.22 3.58
CA PHE A 87 13.70 8.97 4.75
C PHE A 87 13.81 10.47 4.46
N LEU A 88 14.46 10.85 3.36
CA LEU A 88 14.61 12.24 2.94
C LEU A 88 13.25 12.88 2.60
N ALA A 89 12.35 12.13 1.97
CA ALA A 89 11.00 12.59 1.68
C ALA A 89 10.20 12.85 2.97
N MET A 90 10.30 11.99 3.99
CA MET A 90 9.68 12.22 5.30
C MET A 90 10.20 13.48 5.99
N ILE A 91 11.51 13.70 5.97
CA ILE A 91 12.11 14.95 6.49
C ILE A 91 11.61 16.15 5.68
N GLY A 92 11.56 16.03 4.34
CA GLY A 92 11.01 17.07 3.47
C GLY A 92 9.56 17.40 3.77
N MET A 93 8.72 16.40 4.01
CA MET A 93 7.33 16.61 4.43
C MET A 93 7.26 17.32 5.78
N MET A 94 8.05 16.91 6.78
CA MET A 94 8.10 17.55 8.10
C MET A 94 8.47 19.03 8.01
N LEU A 95 9.44 19.37 7.16
CA LEU A 95 9.98 20.72 7.01
C LEU A 95 9.22 21.59 5.99
N SER A 96 8.19 21.07 5.32
CA SER A 96 7.48 21.75 4.25
C SER A 96 6.90 23.09 4.71
N PRO A 97 7.27 24.20 4.06
CA PRO A 97 6.77 25.55 4.37
C PRO A 97 5.41 25.83 3.69
N THR A 98 5.06 25.10 2.63
CA THR A 98 3.82 25.25 1.85
C THR A 98 3.20 23.89 1.54
N ALA A 99 1.89 23.86 1.28
CA ALA A 99 1.22 22.63 0.89
C ALA A 99 1.73 22.10 -0.45
N THR A 100 2.11 22.96 -1.38
CA THR A 100 2.69 22.57 -2.68
C THR A 100 3.99 21.78 -2.51
N VAL A 101 4.89 22.22 -1.64
CA VAL A 101 6.13 21.50 -1.32
C VAL A 101 5.82 20.15 -0.66
N LEU A 102 4.80 20.12 0.20
CA LEU A 102 4.36 18.89 0.85
C LEU A 102 3.80 17.88 -0.16
N VAL A 103 3.06 18.33 -1.18
CA VAL A 103 2.58 17.49 -2.31
C VAL A 103 3.77 16.88 -3.07
N PHE A 104 4.82 17.65 -3.35
CA PHE A 104 6.02 17.11 -4.01
C PHE A 104 6.68 15.99 -3.19
N PHE A 105 6.90 16.21 -1.90
CA PHE A 105 7.48 15.17 -1.04
C PHE A 105 6.53 13.98 -0.83
N SER A 106 5.21 14.20 -0.88
CA SER A 106 4.23 13.12 -0.85
C SER A 106 4.34 12.19 -2.06
N PHE A 107 4.57 12.75 -3.26
CA PHE A 107 4.87 11.96 -4.46
C PHE A 107 6.13 11.09 -4.28
N LEU A 108 7.22 11.69 -3.78
CA LEU A 108 8.46 10.97 -3.53
C LEU A 108 8.28 9.88 -2.46
N THR A 109 7.50 10.16 -1.42
CA THR A 109 7.13 9.18 -0.39
C THR A 109 6.44 7.97 -1.01
N GLY A 110 5.40 8.20 -1.81
CA GLY A 110 4.70 7.13 -2.50
C GLY A 110 5.65 6.30 -3.37
N MET A 111 6.41 6.96 -4.24
CA MET A 111 7.33 6.30 -5.16
C MET A 111 8.39 5.47 -4.42
N ALA A 112 8.97 5.99 -3.35
CA ALA A 112 10.01 5.31 -2.60
C ALA A 112 9.47 4.18 -1.73
N ALA A 113 8.24 4.25 -1.24
CA ALA A 113 7.64 3.24 -0.36
C ALA A 113 7.34 1.90 -1.08
N THR A 114 7.53 1.81 -2.40
CA THR A 114 7.45 0.55 -3.15
C THR A 114 8.53 -0.49 -2.76
N VAL A 115 9.44 -0.14 -1.86
CA VAL A 115 10.39 -1.07 -1.21
C VAL A 115 9.72 -2.33 -0.70
N ALA A 116 8.53 -2.23 -0.08
CA ALA A 116 7.81 -3.40 0.43
C ALA A 116 7.51 -4.43 -0.67
N GLN A 117 7.17 -3.97 -1.88
CA GLN A 117 6.87 -4.85 -3.02
C GLN A 117 8.12 -5.52 -3.62
N GLN A 118 9.32 -5.05 -3.29
CA GLN A 118 10.58 -5.70 -3.65
C GLN A 118 11.03 -6.69 -2.59
N ILE A 119 10.76 -6.40 -1.31
CA ILE A 119 11.11 -7.28 -0.18
C ILE A 119 10.34 -8.60 -0.25
N VAL A 120 9.05 -8.58 -0.60
CA VAL A 120 8.20 -9.78 -0.65
C VAL A 120 8.77 -10.86 -1.59
N PRO A 121 9.04 -10.60 -2.89
CA PRO A 121 9.62 -11.60 -3.78
C PRO A 121 11.07 -11.94 -3.42
N LEU A 122 11.84 -11.00 -2.85
CA LEU A 122 13.19 -11.28 -2.37
C LEU A 122 13.17 -12.28 -1.21
N ALA A 123 12.30 -12.08 -0.21
CA ALA A 123 12.12 -13.00 0.90
C ALA A 123 11.70 -14.41 0.43
N ALA A 124 10.79 -14.47 -0.56
CA ALA A 124 10.38 -15.72 -1.18
C ALA A 124 11.56 -16.45 -1.87
N SER A 125 12.44 -15.71 -2.57
CA SER A 125 13.59 -16.29 -3.27
C SER A 125 14.68 -16.81 -2.32
N LEU A 126 14.80 -16.21 -1.12
CA LEU A 126 15.76 -16.59 -0.09
C LEU A 126 15.23 -17.70 0.85
N SER A 127 14.00 -18.19 0.62
CA SER A 127 13.37 -19.20 1.46
C SER A 127 13.35 -20.58 0.80
N ARG A 128 13.39 -21.65 1.62
CA ARG A 128 13.18 -23.02 1.14
C ARG A 128 11.85 -23.13 0.40
N THR A 129 11.79 -23.94 -0.64
CA THR A 129 10.58 -24.17 -1.43
C THR A 129 9.38 -24.56 -0.55
N SER A 130 9.60 -25.39 0.46
CA SER A 130 8.58 -25.84 1.42
C SER A 130 8.11 -24.74 2.39
N ALA A 131 8.91 -23.67 2.61
CA ALA A 131 8.62 -22.60 3.55
C ALA A 131 8.21 -21.27 2.89
N ARG A 132 8.26 -21.19 1.53
CA ARG A 132 7.98 -19.96 0.77
C ARG A 132 6.63 -19.34 1.10
N GLY A 133 5.58 -20.15 1.17
CA GLY A 133 4.24 -19.67 1.49
C GLY A 133 4.17 -19.02 2.86
N LYS A 134 4.78 -19.66 3.89
CA LYS A 134 4.86 -19.10 5.25
C LYS A 134 5.66 -17.80 5.28
N THR A 135 6.80 -17.73 4.57
CA THR A 135 7.63 -16.52 4.50
C THR A 135 6.88 -15.36 3.85
N VAL A 136 6.29 -15.60 2.68
CA VAL A 136 5.49 -14.58 1.98
C VAL A 136 4.33 -14.13 2.86
N GLY A 137 3.61 -15.05 3.49
CA GLY A 137 2.51 -14.74 4.40
C GLY A 137 2.96 -13.84 5.56
N THR A 138 4.09 -14.16 6.21
CA THR A 138 4.62 -13.34 7.32
C THR A 138 5.01 -11.93 6.85
N VAL A 139 5.68 -11.79 5.71
CA VAL A 139 6.07 -10.47 5.19
C VAL A 139 4.86 -9.67 4.73
N MET A 140 3.88 -10.31 4.08
CA MET A 140 2.61 -9.68 3.67
C MET A 140 1.76 -9.25 4.87
N SER A 141 1.77 -10.01 5.97
CA SER A 141 1.13 -9.56 7.22
C SER A 141 1.75 -8.26 7.73
N GLY A 142 3.06 -8.07 7.55
CA GLY A 142 3.73 -6.79 7.81
C GLY A 142 3.22 -5.66 6.93
N VAL A 143 3.03 -5.91 5.63
CA VAL A 143 2.44 -4.93 4.69
C VAL A 143 1.04 -4.50 5.15
N LEU A 144 0.17 -5.47 5.46
CA LEU A 144 -1.20 -5.20 5.91
C LEU A 144 -1.22 -4.48 7.26
N ALA A 145 -0.37 -4.91 8.21
CA ALA A 145 -0.20 -4.22 9.48
C ALA A 145 0.26 -2.77 9.28
N GLY A 146 1.11 -2.50 8.29
CA GLY A 146 1.57 -1.15 7.94
C GLY A 146 0.45 -0.23 7.47
N ILE A 147 -0.50 -0.73 6.69
CA ILE A 147 -1.67 0.02 6.24
C ILE A 147 -2.50 0.50 7.43
N LEU A 148 -2.77 -0.41 8.37
CA LEU A 148 -3.56 -0.10 9.56
C LEU A 148 -2.78 0.77 10.55
N ALA A 149 -1.53 0.39 10.85
CA ALA A 149 -0.67 1.11 11.76
C ALA A 149 -0.41 2.55 11.29
N GLY A 150 -0.24 2.76 9.98
CA GLY A 150 -0.05 4.09 9.41
C GLY A 150 -1.21 5.02 9.75
N ARG A 151 -2.43 4.57 9.57
CA ARG A 151 -3.62 5.37 9.90
C ARG A 151 -3.81 5.52 11.41
N ALA A 152 -3.74 4.41 12.16
CA ALA A 152 -4.02 4.42 13.60
C ALA A 152 -2.94 5.19 14.39
N ILE A 153 -1.66 4.85 14.20
CA ILE A 153 -0.53 5.48 14.88
C ILE A 153 -0.35 6.92 14.38
N GLY A 154 -0.51 7.16 13.05
CA GLY A 154 -0.46 8.49 12.47
C GLY A 154 -1.50 9.42 13.08
N GLY A 155 -2.73 8.93 13.30
CA GLY A 155 -3.80 9.70 13.98
C GLY A 155 -3.45 10.03 15.43
N LEU A 156 -2.94 9.06 16.20
CA LEU A 156 -2.54 9.26 17.58
C LEU A 156 -1.38 10.25 17.70
N ILE A 157 -0.31 10.06 16.95
CA ILE A 157 0.84 10.97 16.95
C ILE A 157 0.39 12.36 16.49
N GLY A 158 -0.46 12.44 15.46
CA GLY A 158 -0.99 13.70 14.94
C GLY A 158 -1.78 14.49 15.98
N GLN A 159 -2.54 13.81 16.83
CA GLN A 159 -3.32 14.43 17.89
C GLN A 159 -2.45 15.11 18.96
N TYR A 160 -1.31 14.49 19.34
CA TYR A 160 -0.46 15.00 20.42
C TYR A 160 0.71 15.85 19.94
N PHE A 161 1.28 15.55 18.79
CA PHE A 161 2.51 16.15 18.26
C PHE A 161 2.30 16.92 16.94
N GLY A 162 1.05 17.00 16.46
CA GLY A 162 0.72 17.61 15.19
C GLY A 162 1.21 16.80 13.98
N TRP A 163 0.86 17.24 12.78
CA TRP A 163 1.18 16.54 11.55
C TRP A 163 2.70 16.46 11.26
N ARG A 164 3.48 17.47 11.67
CA ARG A 164 4.95 17.44 11.56
C ARG A 164 5.57 16.33 12.41
N GLY A 165 5.02 16.09 13.61
CA GLY A 165 5.43 14.99 14.49
C GLY A 165 5.19 13.61 13.86
N VAL A 166 4.14 13.46 13.06
CA VAL A 166 3.86 12.22 12.34
C VAL A 166 4.95 11.94 11.31
N PHE A 167 5.33 12.92 10.49
CA PHE A 167 6.38 12.72 9.48
C PHE A 167 7.77 12.58 10.10
N LEU A 168 8.05 13.25 11.23
CA LEU A 168 9.26 13.01 12.01
C LEU A 168 9.33 11.56 12.51
N SER A 169 8.24 11.04 13.05
CA SER A 169 8.18 9.64 13.50
C SER A 169 8.39 8.66 12.35
N GLY A 170 7.81 8.95 11.16
CA GLY A 170 8.03 8.20 9.94
C GLY A 170 9.50 8.21 9.50
N ALA A 171 10.16 9.36 9.59
CA ALA A 171 11.60 9.47 9.29
C ALA A 171 12.44 8.62 10.26
N ILE A 172 12.19 8.72 11.57
CA ILE A 172 12.90 7.92 12.59
C ILE A 172 12.69 6.41 12.33
N MET A 173 11.45 5.97 12.12
CA MET A 173 11.15 4.56 11.81
C MET A 173 11.82 4.10 10.52
N THR A 174 11.84 4.95 9.48
CA THR A 174 12.52 4.63 8.22
C THR A 174 14.04 4.54 8.40
N LEU A 175 14.65 5.37 9.23
CA LEU A 175 16.06 5.28 9.57
C LEU A 175 16.40 3.96 10.28
N LEU A 176 15.54 3.52 11.20
CA LEU A 176 15.65 2.19 11.82
C LEU A 176 15.50 1.07 10.79
N ALA A 177 14.55 1.20 9.85
CA ALA A 177 14.40 0.23 8.76
C ALA A 177 15.66 0.16 7.88
N ILE A 178 16.28 1.29 7.54
CA ILE A 178 17.57 1.34 6.81
C ILE A 178 18.66 0.57 7.57
N PHE A 179 18.77 0.78 8.87
CA PHE A 179 19.72 0.05 9.70
C PHE A 179 19.51 -1.47 9.63
N PHE A 180 18.27 -1.93 9.74
CA PHE A 180 17.95 -3.36 9.62
C PHE A 180 18.15 -3.90 8.21
N ILE A 181 17.83 -3.14 7.15
CA ILE A 181 18.09 -3.52 5.77
C ILE A 181 19.59 -3.83 5.57
N LEU A 182 20.45 -2.96 6.06
CA LEU A 182 21.91 -3.13 5.98
C LEU A 182 22.44 -4.38 6.71
N ARG A 183 21.75 -4.80 7.80
CA ARG A 183 22.16 -5.94 8.63
C ARG A 183 21.58 -7.28 8.16
N ILE A 184 20.42 -7.28 7.51
CA ILE A 184 19.63 -8.49 7.25
C ILE A 184 19.74 -8.94 5.79
N LEU A 185 19.68 -7.99 4.85
CA LEU A 185 19.68 -8.35 3.44
C LEU A 185 21.09 -8.69 2.97
N PRO A 186 21.28 -9.88 2.40
CA PRO A 186 22.58 -10.26 1.84
C PRO A 186 22.83 -9.48 0.54
N THR A 187 24.09 -9.12 0.32
CA THR A 187 24.58 -8.63 -0.96
C THR A 187 24.51 -9.77 -1.97
N GLN A 188 23.63 -9.68 -2.94
CA GLN A 188 23.52 -10.68 -4.00
C GLN A 188 24.27 -10.21 -5.24
N SER A 189 25.19 -11.05 -5.73
CA SER A 189 25.80 -10.83 -7.04
C SER A 189 24.75 -10.90 -8.13
N LEU A 190 24.71 -9.90 -9.01
CA LEU A 190 23.84 -9.90 -10.17
C LEU A 190 24.20 -11.07 -11.09
N SER A 191 23.28 -11.97 -11.31
CA SER A 191 23.28 -12.77 -12.54
C SER A 191 23.00 -11.80 -13.70
N THR A 192 23.77 -11.87 -14.77
CA THR A 192 23.58 -11.05 -15.98
C THR A 192 22.09 -10.94 -16.34
N PRO A 193 21.55 -9.72 -16.52
CA PRO A 193 20.15 -9.55 -16.84
C PRO A 193 19.80 -10.26 -18.14
N LYS A 194 18.80 -11.15 -18.11
CA LYS A 194 18.38 -11.93 -19.28
C LYS A 194 17.56 -11.11 -20.30
N PHE A 195 17.08 -9.93 -19.92
CA PHE A 195 16.17 -9.13 -20.74
C PHE A 195 16.53 -7.65 -20.68
N ASN A 196 16.21 -6.90 -21.75
CA ASN A 196 16.36 -5.45 -21.77
C ASN A 196 15.24 -4.81 -20.88
N TYR A 197 15.58 -3.84 -20.04
CA TYR A 197 14.66 -3.12 -19.17
C TYR A 197 13.45 -2.55 -19.95
N LEU A 198 13.72 -1.89 -21.10
CA LEU A 198 12.65 -1.37 -21.96
C LEU A 198 11.75 -2.47 -22.53
N ALA A 199 12.30 -3.66 -22.79
CA ALA A 199 11.50 -4.80 -23.23
C ALA A 199 10.54 -5.27 -22.13
N VAL A 200 10.94 -5.22 -20.86
CA VAL A 200 10.04 -5.54 -19.72
C VAL A 200 8.93 -4.51 -19.62
N LEU A 201 9.25 -3.22 -19.67
CA LEU A 201 8.22 -2.15 -19.66
C LEU A 201 7.26 -2.28 -20.84
N ARG A 202 7.78 -2.52 -22.05
CA ARG A 202 6.94 -2.75 -23.25
C ARG A 202 6.05 -3.97 -23.09
N SER A 203 6.52 -5.02 -22.41
CA SER A 203 5.72 -6.21 -22.16
C SER A 203 4.51 -5.96 -21.28
N LEU A 204 4.56 -5.00 -20.33
CA LEU A 204 3.40 -4.59 -19.54
C LEU A 204 2.32 -3.96 -20.43
N GLY A 205 2.72 -3.07 -21.36
CA GLY A 205 1.81 -2.48 -22.34
C GLY A 205 1.19 -3.52 -23.28
N LEU A 206 1.96 -4.53 -23.70
CA LEU A 206 1.45 -5.62 -24.53
C LEU A 206 0.46 -6.52 -23.76
N LEU A 207 0.73 -6.83 -22.50
CA LEU A 207 -0.22 -7.56 -21.64
C LEU A 207 -1.54 -6.79 -21.49
N TRP A 208 -1.47 -5.48 -21.25
CA TRP A 208 -2.65 -4.61 -21.21
C TRP A 208 -3.45 -4.65 -22.51
N LYS A 209 -2.76 -4.57 -23.67
CA LYS A 209 -3.42 -4.52 -24.98
C LYS A 209 -4.05 -5.85 -25.34
N ASN A 210 -3.37 -6.97 -25.05
CA ASN A 210 -3.73 -8.29 -25.57
C ASN A 210 -4.69 -9.08 -24.66
N GLU A 211 -4.81 -8.69 -23.38
CA GLU A 211 -5.60 -9.43 -22.38
C GLU A 211 -6.81 -8.61 -21.91
N PRO A 212 -7.98 -8.71 -22.58
CA PRO A 212 -9.17 -7.93 -22.19
C PRO A 212 -9.63 -8.18 -20.74
N GLN A 213 -9.47 -9.43 -20.26
CA GLN A 213 -9.84 -9.79 -18.88
C GLN A 213 -8.96 -9.07 -17.85
N VAL A 214 -7.66 -8.88 -18.15
CA VAL A 214 -6.76 -8.08 -17.29
C VAL A 214 -7.25 -6.64 -17.23
N ARG A 215 -7.62 -6.03 -18.36
CA ARG A 215 -8.17 -4.67 -18.38
C ARG A 215 -9.44 -4.56 -17.56
N GLY A 216 -10.39 -5.49 -17.76
CA GLY A 216 -11.66 -5.50 -17.02
C GLY A 216 -11.45 -5.58 -15.51
N ALA A 217 -10.69 -6.59 -15.04
CA ALA A 217 -10.40 -6.78 -13.63
C ALA A 217 -9.66 -5.58 -13.02
N THR A 218 -8.67 -5.03 -13.74
CA THR A 218 -7.84 -3.93 -13.28
C THR A 218 -8.61 -2.61 -13.20
N LEU A 219 -9.43 -2.28 -14.22
CA LEU A 219 -10.26 -1.08 -14.22
C LEU A 219 -11.37 -1.15 -13.16
N THR A 220 -11.99 -2.32 -13.00
CA THR A 220 -12.97 -2.52 -11.93
C THR A 220 -12.34 -2.25 -10.57
N GLN A 221 -11.15 -2.81 -10.33
CA GLN A 221 -10.43 -2.58 -9.07
C GLN A 221 -10.05 -1.12 -8.89
N ALA A 222 -9.57 -0.43 -9.92
CA ALA A 222 -9.21 0.98 -9.86
C ALA A 222 -10.41 1.86 -9.45
N MET A 223 -11.58 1.64 -10.05
CA MET A 223 -12.80 2.39 -9.71
C MET A 223 -13.26 2.15 -8.27
N LEU A 224 -13.17 0.92 -7.79
CA LEU A 224 -13.58 0.59 -6.43
C LEU A 224 -12.56 1.09 -5.40
N PHE A 225 -11.28 1.02 -5.73
CA PHE A 225 -10.22 1.59 -4.90
C PHE A 225 -10.30 3.14 -4.85
N ALA A 226 -10.70 3.80 -5.96
CA ALA A 226 -11.02 5.23 -5.95
C ALA A 226 -12.12 5.54 -4.94
N SER A 227 -13.23 4.79 -5.00
CA SER A 227 -14.36 4.93 -4.05
C SER A 227 -13.91 4.72 -2.60
N PHE A 228 -13.09 3.71 -2.34
CA PHE A 228 -12.47 3.45 -1.03
C PHE A 228 -11.58 4.63 -0.58
N SER A 229 -10.75 5.15 -1.47
CA SER A 229 -9.82 6.26 -1.19
C SER A 229 -10.55 7.57 -0.89
N VAL A 230 -11.70 7.82 -1.53
CA VAL A 230 -12.56 8.98 -1.24
C VAL A 230 -12.99 9.00 0.22
N LEU A 231 -13.45 7.86 0.78
CA LEU A 231 -13.80 7.80 2.19
C LEU A 231 -12.64 8.25 3.08
N TRP A 232 -11.46 7.62 2.92
CA TRP A 232 -10.32 7.88 3.79
C TRP A 232 -9.73 9.30 3.63
N THR A 233 -9.95 9.92 2.48
CA THR A 233 -9.55 11.31 2.25
C THR A 233 -10.52 12.30 2.90
N VAL A 234 -11.84 12.02 2.82
CA VAL A 234 -12.88 12.92 3.33
C VAL A 234 -13.13 12.73 4.82
N LEU A 235 -12.94 11.52 5.34
CA LEU A 235 -13.25 11.14 6.73
C LEU A 235 -12.66 12.08 7.80
N PRO A 236 -11.36 12.49 7.75
CA PRO A 236 -10.81 13.41 8.75
C PRO A 236 -11.52 14.76 8.79
N PHE A 237 -11.85 15.29 7.62
CA PHE A 237 -12.57 16.57 7.50
C PHE A 237 -14.01 16.47 7.99
N TRP A 238 -14.70 15.38 7.63
CA TRP A 238 -16.09 15.15 8.04
C TRP A 238 -16.22 14.96 9.56
N LEU A 239 -15.29 14.21 10.17
CA LEU A 239 -15.24 14.01 11.63
C LEU A 239 -14.96 15.32 12.37
N ALA A 240 -14.02 16.14 11.87
CA ALA A 240 -13.70 17.43 12.45
C ALA A 240 -14.88 18.40 12.32
N TYR A 241 -15.50 18.48 11.14
CA TYR A 241 -16.64 19.40 10.89
C TYR A 241 -17.89 19.03 11.67
N ARG A 242 -18.24 17.74 11.74
CA ARG A 242 -19.53 17.28 12.28
C ARG A 242 -19.52 17.02 13.78
N TYR A 243 -18.39 16.56 14.32
CA TYR A 243 -18.27 16.09 15.70
C TYR A 243 -17.15 16.74 16.48
N ASP A 244 -16.39 17.62 15.86
CA ASP A 244 -15.17 18.22 16.45
C ASP A 244 -14.15 17.15 16.91
N TYR A 245 -14.10 16.04 16.19
CA TYR A 245 -13.18 14.93 16.48
C TYR A 245 -11.83 15.15 15.82
N GLY A 246 -10.77 14.95 16.60
CA GLY A 246 -9.39 15.07 16.14
C GLY A 246 -8.88 13.85 15.37
N ALA A 247 -7.62 13.93 14.94
CA ALA A 247 -6.92 12.89 14.17
C ALA A 247 -6.88 11.53 14.88
N GLY A 248 -6.88 11.49 16.21
CA GLY A 248 -6.89 10.26 17.00
C GLY A 248 -8.12 9.39 16.74
N ILE A 249 -9.32 9.98 16.61
CA ILE A 249 -10.54 9.24 16.32
C ILE A 249 -10.51 8.72 14.88
N THR A 250 -10.01 9.52 13.93
CA THR A 250 -9.80 9.07 12.54
C THR A 250 -8.89 7.84 12.51
N GLY A 251 -7.80 7.86 13.26
CA GLY A 251 -6.88 6.74 13.40
C GLY A 251 -7.52 5.52 14.06
N ALA A 252 -8.34 5.72 15.10
CA ALA A 252 -9.05 4.63 15.78
C ALA A 252 -10.06 3.93 14.84
N LEU A 253 -10.79 4.70 14.02
CA LEU A 253 -11.69 4.15 13.01
C LEU A 253 -10.94 3.34 11.95
N ALA A 254 -9.69 3.72 11.63
CA ALA A 254 -8.87 2.94 10.71
C ALA A 254 -8.53 1.54 11.24
N ALA A 255 -8.51 1.33 12.56
CA ALA A 255 -8.31 0.01 13.14
C ALA A 255 -9.44 -0.99 12.79
N LEU A 256 -10.62 -0.48 12.41
CA LEU A 256 -11.72 -1.32 11.93
C LEU A 256 -11.37 -2.05 10.61
N GLY A 257 -10.42 -1.53 9.85
CA GLY A 257 -9.88 -2.20 8.64
C GLY A 257 -9.26 -3.59 8.89
N LEU A 258 -9.02 -3.97 10.17
CA LEU A 258 -8.68 -5.35 10.54
C LEU A 258 -9.73 -6.36 10.03
N ILE A 259 -10.99 -5.97 9.93
CA ILE A 259 -12.04 -6.84 9.43
C ILE A 259 -11.81 -7.22 7.96
N GLY A 260 -11.29 -6.31 7.14
CA GLY A 260 -10.91 -6.61 5.76
C GLY A 260 -9.87 -7.73 5.68
N ILE A 261 -8.89 -7.74 6.59
CA ILE A 261 -7.87 -8.80 6.67
C ILE A 261 -8.52 -10.14 7.05
N LEU A 262 -9.47 -10.14 7.97
CA LEU A 262 -10.19 -11.36 8.38
C LEU A 262 -11.11 -11.88 7.27
N CYS A 263 -11.66 -11.01 6.44
CA CYS A 263 -12.49 -11.39 5.29
C CYS A 263 -11.66 -12.02 4.14
N ALA A 264 -10.36 -11.76 4.06
CA ALA A 264 -9.51 -12.19 2.94
C ALA A 264 -9.51 -13.72 2.70
N PRO A 265 -9.32 -14.60 3.71
CA PRO A 265 -9.36 -16.05 3.51
C PRO A 265 -10.75 -16.55 3.08
N LEU A 266 -11.82 -15.92 3.60
CA LEU A 266 -13.20 -16.26 3.25
C LEU A 266 -13.49 -15.89 1.79
N ALA A 267 -13.08 -14.70 1.39
CA ALA A 267 -13.20 -14.22 0.00
C ALA A 267 -12.44 -15.13 -0.99
N GLY A 268 -11.21 -15.57 -0.62
CA GLY A 268 -10.44 -16.52 -1.41
C GLY A 268 -11.15 -17.86 -1.58
N SER A 269 -11.59 -18.47 -0.48
CA SER A 269 -12.29 -19.76 -0.51
C SER A 269 -13.62 -19.72 -1.25
N PHE A 270 -14.34 -18.61 -1.17
CA PHE A 270 -15.57 -18.41 -1.92
C PHE A 270 -15.30 -18.24 -3.42
N SER A 271 -14.27 -17.45 -3.77
CA SER A 271 -13.83 -17.25 -5.15
C SER A 271 -13.41 -18.56 -5.81
N ASP A 272 -12.72 -19.44 -5.07
CA ASP A 272 -12.32 -20.78 -5.55
C ASP A 272 -13.53 -21.69 -5.84
N ARG A 273 -14.58 -21.61 -5.00
CA ARG A 273 -15.75 -22.50 -5.11
C ARG A 273 -16.80 -22.01 -6.10
N GLN A 274 -17.08 -20.72 -6.13
CA GLN A 274 -18.19 -20.15 -6.91
C GLN A 274 -17.75 -19.26 -8.08
N GLY A 275 -16.45 -19.09 -8.25
CA GLY A 275 -15.84 -18.26 -9.27
C GLY A 275 -15.66 -16.79 -8.85
N PRO A 276 -14.61 -16.14 -9.38
CA PRO A 276 -14.23 -14.78 -8.99
C PRO A 276 -15.29 -13.73 -9.34
N PHE A 277 -16.03 -13.90 -10.43
CA PHE A 277 -17.05 -12.92 -10.85
C PHE A 277 -18.14 -12.71 -9.80
N ARG A 278 -18.67 -13.81 -9.19
CA ARG A 278 -19.71 -13.70 -8.14
C ARG A 278 -19.17 -12.98 -6.92
N MET A 279 -17.89 -13.18 -6.60
CA MET A 279 -17.25 -12.50 -5.48
C MET A 279 -17.06 -11.01 -5.75
N VAL A 280 -16.72 -10.61 -6.99
CA VAL A 280 -16.69 -9.20 -7.41
C VAL A 280 -18.07 -8.56 -7.22
N VAL A 281 -19.14 -9.20 -7.73
CA VAL A 281 -20.50 -8.69 -7.58
C VAL A 281 -20.88 -8.53 -6.11
N PHE A 282 -20.58 -9.51 -5.27
CA PHE A 282 -20.84 -9.45 -3.83
C PHE A 282 -20.10 -8.28 -3.17
N GLY A 283 -18.81 -8.10 -3.46
CA GLY A 283 -18.02 -7.00 -2.94
C GLY A 283 -18.54 -5.62 -3.39
N VAL A 284 -18.96 -5.49 -4.65
CA VAL A 284 -19.61 -4.25 -5.16
C VAL A 284 -20.90 -3.95 -4.40
N ILE A 285 -21.73 -4.97 -4.13
CA ILE A 285 -22.97 -4.79 -3.35
C ILE A 285 -22.63 -4.30 -1.93
N LEU A 286 -21.63 -4.87 -1.26
CA LEU A 286 -21.19 -4.41 0.05
C LEU A 286 -20.75 -2.94 0.02
N MET A 287 -20.00 -2.52 -0.99
CA MET A 287 -19.56 -1.13 -1.13
C MET A 287 -20.72 -0.18 -1.40
N LEU A 288 -21.69 -0.57 -2.22
CA LEU A 288 -22.92 0.23 -2.45
C LEU A 288 -23.74 0.35 -1.16
N LEU A 289 -23.87 -0.73 -0.39
CA LEU A 289 -24.54 -0.71 0.92
C LEU A 289 -23.77 0.21 1.90
N ALA A 290 -22.45 0.20 1.90
CA ALA A 290 -21.64 1.10 2.71
C ALA A 290 -21.95 2.58 2.42
N TRP A 291 -21.97 2.97 1.14
CA TRP A 291 -22.33 4.34 0.73
C TRP A 291 -23.78 4.70 1.07
N THR A 292 -24.71 3.75 0.97
CA THR A 292 -26.10 3.94 1.40
C THR A 292 -26.18 4.18 2.91
N VAL A 293 -25.38 3.43 3.70
CA VAL A 293 -25.29 3.62 5.16
C VAL A 293 -24.73 5.00 5.48
N PHE A 294 -23.65 5.43 4.85
CA PHE A 294 -23.06 6.76 5.04
C PHE A 294 -24.06 7.88 4.71
N TRP A 295 -24.81 7.72 3.66
CA TRP A 295 -25.83 8.70 3.27
C TRP A 295 -27.03 8.74 4.22
N ARG A 296 -27.56 7.57 4.62
CA ARG A 296 -28.82 7.47 5.35
C ARG A 296 -28.66 7.52 6.86
N TRP A 297 -27.58 6.98 7.38
CA TRP A 297 -27.36 6.82 8.81
C TRP A 297 -26.21 7.72 9.29
N ASN A 298 -26.54 9.01 9.44
CA ASN A 298 -25.59 10.06 9.78
C ASN A 298 -25.23 10.07 11.29
N SER A 299 -24.54 9.02 11.75
CA SER A 299 -24.08 8.84 13.12
C SER A 299 -22.73 8.11 13.16
N ILE A 300 -22.03 8.13 14.30
CA ILE A 300 -20.79 7.37 14.49
C ILE A 300 -20.99 5.87 14.28
N VAL A 301 -22.13 5.32 14.73
CA VAL A 301 -22.45 3.90 14.51
C VAL A 301 -22.61 3.61 13.02
N GLY A 302 -23.33 4.48 12.29
CA GLY A 302 -23.44 4.38 10.82
C GLY A 302 -22.09 4.47 10.14
N MET A 303 -21.17 5.33 10.62
CA MET A 303 -19.81 5.44 10.12
C MET A 303 -19.03 4.13 10.33
N VAL A 304 -19.09 3.55 11.54
CA VAL A 304 -18.44 2.27 11.86
C VAL A 304 -18.97 1.15 10.93
N VAL A 305 -20.29 1.00 10.83
CA VAL A 305 -20.92 -0.02 9.97
C VAL A 305 -20.54 0.19 8.51
N GLY A 306 -20.59 1.43 8.02
CA GLY A 306 -20.20 1.75 6.65
C GLY A 306 -18.73 1.44 6.35
N ILE A 307 -17.80 1.76 7.26
CA ILE A 307 -16.37 1.43 7.12
C ILE A 307 -16.19 -0.09 7.03
N LEU A 308 -16.82 -0.86 7.93
CA LEU A 308 -16.71 -2.32 7.93
C LEU A 308 -17.21 -2.93 6.61
N LEU A 309 -18.34 -2.44 6.08
CA LEU A 309 -18.88 -2.88 4.80
C LEU A 309 -17.98 -2.51 3.63
N LEU A 310 -17.44 -1.29 3.64
CA LEU A 310 -16.56 -0.80 2.58
C LEU A 310 -15.24 -1.58 2.53
N ASP A 311 -14.59 -1.78 3.68
CA ASP A 311 -13.34 -2.53 3.78
C ASP A 311 -13.53 -3.99 3.39
N ALA A 312 -14.62 -4.63 3.87
CA ALA A 312 -14.95 -6.00 3.49
C ALA A 312 -15.21 -6.12 1.98
N GLY A 313 -15.97 -5.18 1.41
CA GLY A 313 -16.26 -5.14 -0.02
C GLY A 313 -15.00 -4.98 -0.87
N GLU A 314 -14.13 -4.05 -0.51
CA GLU A 314 -12.85 -3.80 -1.20
C GLU A 314 -11.97 -5.04 -1.19
N GLN A 315 -11.82 -5.72 -0.04
CA GLN A 315 -11.03 -6.95 0.07
C GLN A 315 -11.61 -8.09 -0.77
N CYS A 316 -12.92 -8.24 -0.80
CA CYS A 316 -13.59 -9.23 -1.63
C CYS A 316 -13.28 -9.04 -3.10
N VAL A 317 -13.37 -7.81 -3.60
CA VAL A 317 -13.09 -7.49 -5.01
C VAL A 317 -11.61 -7.63 -5.33
N LEU A 318 -10.73 -7.15 -4.45
CA LEU A 318 -9.28 -7.24 -4.62
C LEU A 318 -8.84 -8.69 -4.81
N ILE A 319 -9.27 -9.58 -3.93
CA ILE A 319 -8.89 -11.01 -3.98
C ILE A 319 -9.47 -11.69 -5.23
N ALA A 320 -10.72 -11.40 -5.56
CA ALA A 320 -11.36 -11.98 -6.74
C ALA A 320 -10.70 -11.53 -8.04
N ASN A 321 -10.34 -10.26 -8.17
CA ASN A 321 -9.64 -9.74 -9.33
C ASN A 321 -8.20 -10.29 -9.40
N GLN A 322 -7.49 -10.40 -8.29
CA GLN A 322 -6.17 -11.06 -8.25
C GLN A 322 -6.25 -12.52 -8.66
N HIS A 323 -7.25 -13.26 -8.18
CA HIS A 323 -7.49 -14.64 -8.61
C HIS A 323 -7.68 -14.73 -10.13
N THR A 324 -8.49 -13.84 -10.69
CA THR A 324 -8.73 -13.78 -12.15
C THR A 324 -7.42 -13.55 -12.92
N ILE A 325 -6.65 -12.53 -12.58
CA ILE A 325 -5.44 -12.18 -13.34
C ILE A 325 -4.31 -13.21 -13.18
N TYR A 326 -4.18 -13.85 -12.02
CA TYR A 326 -3.12 -14.87 -11.79
C TYR A 326 -3.42 -16.20 -12.46
N SER A 327 -4.68 -16.50 -12.75
CA SER A 327 -5.08 -17.71 -13.48
C SER A 327 -4.87 -17.60 -14.99
N LEU A 328 -4.85 -16.37 -15.56
CA LEU A 328 -4.75 -16.15 -17.00
C LEU A 328 -3.38 -16.53 -17.57
N ARG A 329 -2.30 -16.10 -16.94
CA ARG A 329 -0.94 -16.28 -17.45
C ARG A 329 0.02 -16.60 -16.30
N PRO A 330 0.18 -17.88 -15.95
CA PRO A 330 1.08 -18.32 -14.87
C PRO A 330 2.55 -17.90 -15.07
N ASP A 331 2.98 -17.78 -16.34
CA ASP A 331 4.32 -17.36 -16.78
C ASP A 331 4.57 -15.84 -16.58
N ALA A 332 3.50 -15.05 -16.47
CA ALA A 332 3.57 -13.60 -16.40
C ALA A 332 3.02 -13.01 -15.07
N ARG A 333 2.80 -13.83 -14.04
CA ARG A 333 2.14 -13.41 -12.77
C ARG A 333 2.73 -12.15 -12.17
N ASN A 334 4.05 -12.03 -12.09
CA ASN A 334 4.69 -10.84 -11.50
C ASN A 334 4.41 -9.59 -12.33
N ARG A 335 4.45 -9.68 -13.66
CA ARG A 335 4.16 -8.56 -14.55
C ARG A 335 2.68 -8.17 -14.49
N LEU A 336 1.79 -9.15 -14.43
CA LEU A 336 0.36 -8.92 -14.26
C LEU A 336 0.04 -8.26 -12.92
N ASN A 337 0.69 -8.71 -11.84
CA ASN A 337 0.54 -8.07 -10.53
C ASN A 337 1.04 -6.61 -10.54
N THR A 338 2.20 -6.35 -11.15
CA THR A 338 2.70 -4.98 -11.29
C THR A 338 1.71 -4.10 -12.02
N LEU A 339 1.20 -4.55 -13.18
CA LEU A 339 0.22 -3.82 -13.97
C LEU A 339 -1.08 -3.58 -13.19
N PHE A 340 -1.61 -4.60 -12.53
CA PHE A 340 -2.82 -4.55 -11.72
C PHE A 340 -2.69 -3.52 -10.59
N MET A 341 -1.62 -3.61 -9.81
CA MET A 341 -1.37 -2.67 -8.71
C MET A 341 -1.14 -1.25 -9.21
N CYS A 342 -0.39 -1.05 -10.30
CA CYS A 342 -0.18 0.28 -10.85
C CYS A 342 -1.50 0.97 -11.21
N VAL A 343 -2.37 0.29 -11.94
CA VAL A 343 -3.65 0.88 -12.38
C VAL A 343 -4.61 1.04 -11.20
N MET A 344 -4.62 0.10 -10.25
CA MET A 344 -5.39 0.22 -9.02
C MET A 344 -5.05 1.51 -8.25
N PHE A 345 -3.77 1.81 -8.07
CA PHE A 345 -3.32 3.00 -7.33
C PHE A 345 -3.43 4.31 -8.13
N ILE A 346 -3.71 4.27 -9.42
CA ILE A 346 -4.05 5.44 -10.25
C ILE A 346 -5.55 5.81 -10.09
N GLY A 347 -6.42 4.84 -9.85
CA GLY A 347 -7.84 5.07 -9.55
C GLY A 347 -8.01 5.65 -8.17
#